data_5238e1aead73d46a47c3501d6967e245
#
_entry.id   5238e1aead73d46a47c3501d6967e245
#
_cell.length_a   1.000
_cell.length_b   1.000
_cell.length_c   1.000
_cell.angle_alpha   90.00
_cell.angle_beta   90.00
_cell.angle_gamma   90.00
#
_symmetry.space_group_name_H-M   'P 1'
#
loop_
_entity.id
_entity.type
_entity.pdbx_description
1 polymer ?
#
loop_
_entity_poly.entity_id
_entity_poly.type
_entity_poly.pdbx_seq_one_letter_code
_entity_poly.pdbx_strand_id
1 'polypeptide(L)'
;MNTEFIKGVIVPIITTIDEDEKIDEAKMRAQVDYVIDGGLQGILAFGSNGEFYQIEEDEMERGFQIIVDQAAGRVPVYFGIGAINTKKCVRLAKMAVKNGAK
;
A
#
# COMPACT_ATOMS: atom_id res chain seq x y z
N MET A 1 22.40 5.57 -3.08
CA MET A 1 20.95 5.33 -2.77
C MET A 1 20.59 6.16 -1.53
N ASN A 2 19.51 6.92 -1.62
CA ASN A 2 19.03 7.70 -0.48
C ASN A 2 18.02 6.87 0.31
N THR A 3 18.31 6.63 1.58
CA THR A 3 17.42 5.89 2.48
C THR A 3 16.95 6.73 3.67
N GLU A 4 17.20 8.04 3.63
CA GLU A 4 16.84 8.93 4.74
C GLU A 4 15.34 9.02 4.99
N PHE A 5 14.51 8.73 3.98
CA PHE A 5 13.06 8.70 4.14
C PHE A 5 12.58 7.50 4.96
N ILE A 6 13.42 6.47 5.13
CA ILE A 6 13.07 5.27 5.91
C ILE A 6 13.37 5.56 7.37
N LYS A 7 12.37 6.02 8.10
CA LYS A 7 12.52 6.39 9.51
C LYS A 7 11.20 6.33 10.24
N GLY A 8 11.27 6.26 11.57
CA GLY A 8 10.12 6.35 12.45
C GLY A 8 9.23 5.12 12.40
N VAL A 9 7.93 5.35 12.58
CA VAL A 9 6.93 4.29 12.62
C VAL A 9 6.33 4.10 11.24
N ILE A 10 6.46 2.89 10.71
CA ILE A 10 5.84 2.49 9.44
C ILE A 10 4.71 1.54 9.79
N VAL A 11 3.47 1.91 9.46
CA VAL A 11 2.29 1.13 9.82
C VAL A 11 1.85 0.26 8.64
N PRO A 12 1.82 -1.07 8.83
CA PRO A 12 1.20 -1.97 7.84
C PRO A 12 -0.33 -1.86 7.98
N ILE A 13 -0.96 -1.26 6.97
CA ILE A 13 -2.40 -1.02 6.98
C ILE A 13 -3.18 -2.25 6.51
N ILE A 14 -4.44 -2.31 6.90
CA ILE A 14 -5.35 -3.36 6.44
C ILE A 14 -5.90 -2.99 5.06
N THR A 15 -6.42 -3.98 4.35
CA THR A 15 -7.10 -3.76 3.07
C THR A 15 -8.61 -3.87 3.31
N THR A 16 -9.32 -2.77 3.17
CA THR A 16 -10.78 -2.76 3.35
C THR A 16 -11.44 -3.17 2.04
N ILE A 17 -12.33 -4.12 2.10
CA ILE A 17 -13.06 -4.62 0.92
C ILE A 17 -14.56 -4.48 1.11
N ASP A 18 -15.27 -4.42 0.00
CA ASP A 18 -16.74 -4.35 -0.02
C ASP A 18 -17.35 -5.76 -0.14
N GLU A 19 -18.66 -5.81 -0.33
CA GLU A 19 -19.41 -7.07 -0.42
C GLU A 19 -19.03 -7.91 -1.65
N ASP A 20 -18.47 -7.27 -2.67
CA ASP A 20 -18.01 -7.94 -3.90
C ASP A 20 -16.53 -8.32 -3.84
N GLU A 21 -15.90 -8.20 -2.66
CA GLU A 21 -14.49 -8.49 -2.41
C GLU A 21 -13.55 -7.55 -3.19
N LYS A 22 -14.05 -6.38 -3.55
CA LYS A 22 -13.26 -5.31 -4.17
C LYS A 22 -12.85 -4.29 -3.11
N ILE A 23 -11.77 -3.59 -3.35
CA ILE A 23 -11.30 -2.58 -2.41
C ILE A 23 -12.36 -1.48 -2.26
N ASP A 24 -12.70 -1.20 -1.01
CA ASP A 24 -13.62 -0.11 -0.66
C ASP A 24 -12.82 1.19 -0.62
N GLU A 25 -12.94 1.98 -1.66
CA GLU A 25 -12.14 3.19 -1.84
C GLU A 25 -12.34 4.19 -0.69
N ALA A 26 -13.58 4.45 -0.30
CA ALA A 26 -13.86 5.43 0.75
C ALA A 26 -13.23 5.04 2.08
N LYS A 27 -13.33 3.76 2.45
CA LYS A 27 -12.75 3.25 3.69
C LYS A 27 -11.23 3.24 3.65
N MET A 28 -10.62 2.92 2.49
CA MET A 28 -9.17 2.99 2.34
C MET A 28 -8.67 4.41 2.52
N ARG A 29 -9.33 5.38 1.90
CA ARG A 29 -8.96 6.79 2.04
C ARG A 29 -9.09 7.27 3.48
N ALA A 30 -10.16 6.90 4.15
CA ALA A 30 -10.36 7.25 5.55
C ALA A 30 -9.28 6.66 6.46
N GLN A 31 -8.86 5.41 6.20
CA GLN A 31 -7.80 4.76 6.94
C GLN A 31 -6.46 5.47 6.75
N VAL A 32 -6.13 5.85 5.51
CA VAL A 32 -4.89 6.58 5.21
C VAL A 32 -4.84 7.88 6.01
N ASP A 33 -5.91 8.67 5.99
CA ASP A 33 -5.96 9.91 6.77
C ASP A 33 -5.85 9.64 8.27
N TYR A 34 -6.53 8.62 8.75
CA TYR A 34 -6.51 8.27 10.18
C TYR A 34 -5.09 7.96 10.67
N VAL A 35 -4.35 7.14 9.93
CA VAL A 35 -2.99 6.77 10.36
C VAL A 35 -2.01 7.93 10.20
N ILE A 36 -2.15 8.75 9.16
CA ILE A 36 -1.30 9.92 8.97
C ILE A 36 -1.56 10.95 10.09
N ASP A 37 -2.81 11.20 10.43
CA ASP A 37 -3.19 12.11 11.52
C ASP A 37 -2.69 11.60 12.86
N GLY A 38 -2.49 10.30 13.00
CA GLY A 38 -1.90 9.68 14.18
C GLY A 38 -0.40 9.91 14.34
N GLY A 39 0.27 10.47 13.32
CA GLY A 39 1.67 10.90 13.42
C GLY A 39 2.71 9.89 12.96
N LEU A 40 2.33 8.89 12.15
CA LEU A 40 3.28 7.93 11.60
C LEU A 40 4.21 8.57 10.56
N GLN A 41 5.27 7.86 10.19
CA GLN A 41 6.25 8.31 9.20
C GLN A 41 6.23 7.51 7.90
N GLY A 42 5.43 6.46 7.80
CA GLY A 42 5.30 5.70 6.57
C GLY A 42 4.14 4.71 6.61
N ILE A 43 3.64 4.36 5.45
CA ILE A 43 2.55 3.39 5.28
C ILE A 43 3.08 2.19 4.49
N LEU A 44 2.83 0.98 4.97
CA LEU A 44 3.08 -0.24 4.22
C LEU A 44 1.73 -0.81 3.76
N ALA A 45 1.52 -0.82 2.45
CA ALA A 45 0.33 -1.38 1.83
C ALA A 45 0.59 -2.82 1.39
N PHE A 46 -0.43 -3.65 1.46
CA PHE A 46 -0.42 -5.03 0.96
C PHE A 46 0.68 -5.92 1.56
N GLY A 47 0.95 -5.72 2.85
CA GLY A 47 1.71 -6.68 3.64
C GLY A 47 0.77 -7.79 4.14
N SER A 48 1.25 -8.58 5.11
CA SER A 48 0.44 -9.66 5.69
C SER A 48 -0.84 -9.15 6.35
N ASN A 49 -0.76 -8.01 7.04
CA ASN A 49 -1.93 -7.39 7.66
C ASN A 49 -2.93 -6.88 6.61
N GLY A 50 -2.45 -6.55 5.41
CA GLY A 50 -3.30 -6.16 4.29
C GLY A 50 -3.84 -7.35 3.51
N GLU A 51 -3.55 -8.58 3.94
CA GLU A 51 -4.04 -9.81 3.35
C GLU A 51 -3.79 -9.89 1.84
N PHE A 52 -2.57 -9.51 1.42
CA PHE A 52 -2.19 -9.41 0.02
C PHE A 52 -2.50 -10.68 -0.78
N TYR A 53 -2.43 -11.84 -0.12
CA TYR A 53 -2.65 -13.15 -0.75
C TYR A 53 -4.10 -13.38 -1.18
N GLN A 54 -5.04 -12.56 -0.69
CA GLN A 54 -6.46 -12.64 -1.04
C GLN A 54 -6.89 -11.58 -2.06
N ILE A 55 -5.98 -10.67 -2.44
CA ILE A 55 -6.33 -9.53 -3.31
C ILE A 55 -5.81 -9.80 -4.72
N GLU A 56 -6.69 -9.66 -5.70
CA GLU A 56 -6.32 -9.80 -7.11
C GLU A 56 -5.32 -8.70 -7.51
N GLU A 57 -4.44 -9.02 -8.44
CA GLU A 57 -3.33 -8.14 -8.79
C GLU A 57 -3.80 -6.78 -9.34
N ASP A 58 -4.86 -6.77 -10.15
CA ASP A 58 -5.45 -5.53 -10.68
C ASP A 58 -6.06 -4.67 -9.56
N GLU A 59 -6.69 -5.30 -8.58
CA GLU A 59 -7.22 -4.61 -7.42
C GLU A 59 -6.11 -4.09 -6.52
N MET A 60 -4.99 -4.80 -6.41
CA MET A 60 -3.81 -4.28 -5.71
C MET A 60 -3.32 -2.99 -6.35
N GLU A 61 -3.22 -2.96 -7.67
CA GLU A 61 -2.78 -1.74 -8.37
C GLU A 61 -3.75 -0.60 -8.12
N ARG A 62 -5.05 -0.85 -8.27
CA ARG A 62 -6.07 0.17 -8.00
C ARG A 62 -6.01 0.67 -6.56
N GLY A 63 -5.92 -0.26 -5.61
CA GLY A 63 -5.82 0.09 -4.19
C GLY A 63 -4.57 0.87 -3.86
N PHE A 64 -3.44 0.50 -4.46
CA PHE A 64 -2.19 1.22 -4.24
C PHE A 64 -2.27 2.65 -4.79
N GLN A 65 -2.88 2.83 -5.96
CA GLN A 65 -3.12 4.15 -6.53
C GLN A 65 -3.98 5.01 -5.59
N ILE A 66 -5.02 4.43 -4.99
CA ILE A 66 -5.88 5.12 -4.02
C ILE A 66 -5.07 5.57 -2.81
N ILE A 67 -4.24 4.68 -2.26
CA ILE A 67 -3.43 4.96 -1.07
C ILE A 67 -2.42 6.07 -1.35
N VAL A 68 -1.70 5.99 -2.47
CA VAL A 68 -0.71 7.00 -2.85
C VAL A 68 -1.39 8.35 -3.09
N ASP A 69 -2.53 8.35 -3.78
CA ASP A 69 -3.30 9.57 -4.03
C ASP A 69 -3.74 10.22 -2.72
N GLN A 70 -4.29 9.43 -1.81
CA GLN A 70 -4.78 9.97 -0.52
C GLN A 70 -3.64 10.43 0.38
N ALA A 71 -2.51 9.73 0.36
CA ALA A 71 -1.33 10.17 1.12
C ALA A 71 -0.79 11.50 0.61
N ALA A 72 -0.92 11.76 -0.68
CA ALA A 72 -0.58 13.04 -1.31
C ALA A 72 0.82 13.54 -0.94
N GLY A 73 1.79 12.65 -0.85
CA GLY A 73 3.18 13.00 -0.52
C GLY A 73 3.45 13.33 0.94
N ARG A 74 2.43 13.24 1.81
CA ARG A 74 2.61 13.56 3.24
C ARG A 74 3.54 12.58 3.94
N VAL A 75 3.52 11.32 3.55
CA VAL A 75 4.42 10.27 4.04
C VAL A 75 4.77 9.33 2.89
N PRO A 76 5.92 8.64 2.95
CA PRO A 76 6.22 7.62 1.95
C PRO A 76 5.27 6.43 2.07
N VAL A 77 4.92 5.86 0.92
CA VAL A 77 4.08 4.67 0.84
C VAL A 77 4.91 3.53 0.26
N TYR A 78 4.96 2.44 0.98
CA TYR A 78 5.69 1.22 0.59
C TYR A 78 4.69 0.16 0.14
N PHE A 79 5.11 -0.67 -0.79
CA PHE A 79 4.28 -1.78 -1.28
C PHE A 79 4.90 -3.11 -0.83
N GLY A 80 4.11 -3.94 -0.18
CA GLY A 80 4.52 -5.27 0.22
C GLY A 80 4.54 -6.22 -0.97
N ILE A 81 5.72 -6.64 -1.39
CA ILE A 81 5.89 -7.54 -2.53
C ILE A 81 5.86 -8.98 -2.03
N GLY A 82 4.66 -9.48 -1.74
CA GLY A 82 4.47 -10.85 -1.31
C GLY A 82 4.08 -11.74 -2.50
N ALA A 83 4.97 -12.64 -2.88
CA ALA A 83 4.68 -13.62 -3.93
C ALA A 83 5.61 -14.83 -3.77
N ILE A 84 5.18 -15.96 -4.30
CA ILE A 84 5.92 -17.20 -4.17
C ILE A 84 7.09 -17.26 -5.14
N ASN A 85 6.91 -16.75 -6.37
CA ASN A 85 7.96 -16.84 -7.39
C ASN A 85 8.59 -15.48 -7.68
N THR A 86 9.85 -15.51 -8.10
CA THR A 86 10.64 -14.32 -8.40
C THR A 86 10.04 -13.48 -9.52
N LYS A 87 9.53 -14.12 -10.55
CA LYS A 87 8.97 -13.43 -11.72
C LYS A 87 7.79 -12.53 -11.32
N LYS A 88 6.92 -13.04 -10.46
CA LYS A 88 5.78 -12.26 -9.95
C LYS A 88 6.27 -11.12 -9.04
N CYS A 89 7.26 -11.37 -8.19
CA CYS A 89 7.82 -10.33 -7.34
C CYS A 89 8.38 -9.17 -8.16
N VAL A 90 9.11 -9.46 -9.24
CA VAL A 90 9.65 -8.43 -10.13
C VAL A 90 8.52 -7.64 -10.80
N ARG A 91 7.48 -8.32 -11.26
CA ARG A 91 6.33 -7.66 -11.88
C ARG A 91 5.62 -6.72 -10.91
N LEU A 92 5.39 -7.19 -9.68
CA LEU A 92 4.76 -6.37 -8.64
C LEU A 92 5.62 -5.16 -8.26
N ALA A 93 6.94 -5.35 -8.17
CA ALA A 93 7.86 -4.25 -7.86
C ALA A 93 7.80 -3.17 -8.94
N LYS A 94 7.79 -3.55 -10.21
CA LYS A 94 7.70 -2.61 -11.31
C LYS A 94 6.37 -1.85 -11.29
N MET A 95 5.28 -2.57 -11.02
CA MET A 95 3.95 -1.95 -10.89
C MET A 95 3.93 -0.95 -9.74
N ALA A 96 4.48 -1.32 -8.59
CA ALA A 96 4.49 -0.46 -7.42
C ALA A 96 5.29 0.83 -7.67
N VAL A 97 6.48 0.71 -8.24
CA VAL A 97 7.33 1.87 -8.56
C VAL A 97 6.62 2.80 -9.56
N LYS A 98 5.99 2.24 -10.59
CA LYS A 98 5.22 3.01 -11.57
C LYS A 98 4.12 3.82 -10.91
N ASN A 99 3.56 3.33 -9.81
CA ASN A 99 2.45 3.97 -9.10
C ASN A 99 2.88 4.75 -7.85
N GLY A 100 4.18 5.01 -7.68
CA GLY A 100 4.66 5.93 -6.66
C GLY A 100 5.19 5.30 -5.38
N ALA A 101 5.50 4.00 -5.38
CA ALA A 101 6.09 3.35 -4.21
C ALA A 101 7.49 3.87 -3.91
N LYS A 102 7.83 3.94 -2.63
CA LYS A 102 9.17 4.18 -2.12
C LYS A 102 9.79 2.86 -1.67
#